data_63bc72739f026d6fb477dee8778ae9d2
#
_entry.id   63bc72739f026d6fb477dee8778ae9d2
#
_cell.length_a   1.000
_cell.length_b   1.000
_cell.length_c   1.000
_cell.angle_alpha   90.00
_cell.angle_beta   90.00
_cell.angle_gamma   90.00
#
_symmetry.space_group_name_H-M   'P 1'
#
loop_
_entity.id
_entity.type
_entity.pdbx_description
1 polymer ?
#
loop_
_entity_poly.entity_id
_entity_poly.type
_entity_poly.pdbx_seq_one_letter_code
_entity_poly.pdbx_strand_id
1 'polypeptide(L)'
;MALNAKDDFDPVTLEIFWSRLISIADESAAALLRTSFSTIVRESNDFGTVLMDANGDSLSENTGGIPSFSGILPTTLKHFLAKYPKETWKPGDCVITNDPWLATGHLPDITMSMPIFRNDKLVGFSGSIAHSPDIGGSLWSADCRELYEEGLRIPPIKFLVEGEPNQDVEDMILGNVRLPDQVLGDLNAQVTANKVCGRRLVEFLDDSELDDLTRLSTDLQGRAEQAMRNAIEEVPDGAYHATLDADGFDEDETHIECTVTVKGSNLKIDYAGTSKQINRGLNTVMNYTHAYSAYPVKCALDPYTPRNEGSYRPIEVVAPEGSILNPRYPAPCNARQLTGHLLAGVIYGALVQAVPEKVIADSGSAPSMRAVFSGVNPMGNRFTQILFASGGMGACPAKDGLATTAFPTNAGAGSIEAFESVAPLIVWKKELRVDSGGAGAFRGGLGQECEIEVRSEDELQLSLLSDRWRHPALGVLGGLPGAPSQIRFSDGTVPHQKSRTSISPGARLHMVYAGGGGYGDPKDRDPARVRDDVKNGYVSAAAAKRDYGVS
;
A
#
# COMPACT_ATOMS: atom_id res chain seq x y z
N MET A 1 2.27 24.39 34.28
CA MET A 1 1.04 24.17 35.09
C MET A 1 0.91 22.66 35.21
N ALA A 2 1.26 22.09 36.35
CA ALA A 2 1.18 20.63 36.53
C ALA A 2 -0.28 20.19 36.46
N LEU A 3 -0.61 19.37 35.46
CA LEU A 3 -1.94 18.79 35.33
C LEU A 3 -2.19 17.81 36.46
N ASN A 4 -3.27 18.02 37.22
CA ASN A 4 -3.72 17.08 38.20
C ASN A 4 -4.12 15.76 37.52
N ALA A 5 -3.77 14.62 38.10
CA ALA A 5 -4.00 13.27 37.58
C ALA A 5 -5.49 12.86 37.39
N LYS A 6 -6.43 13.78 37.45
CA LYS A 6 -7.88 13.55 37.38
C LYS A 6 -8.62 14.32 36.28
N ASP A 7 -7.98 15.27 35.58
CA ASP A 7 -8.68 16.07 34.59
C ASP A 7 -8.29 15.58 33.18
N ASP A 8 -9.25 15.31 32.29
CA ASP A 8 -9.03 14.99 30.87
C ASP A 8 -8.23 16.11 30.21
N PHE A 9 -7.43 15.77 29.19
CA PHE A 9 -6.77 16.81 28.39
C PHE A 9 -7.83 17.73 27.77
N ASP A 10 -7.63 19.04 27.87
CA ASP A 10 -8.48 19.93 27.10
C ASP A 10 -8.32 19.69 25.60
N PRO A 11 -9.36 19.94 24.79
CA PRO A 11 -9.34 19.60 23.36
C PRO A 11 -8.20 20.24 22.56
N VAL A 12 -7.73 21.43 22.95
CA VAL A 12 -6.66 22.14 22.25
C VAL A 12 -5.31 21.50 22.57
N THR A 13 -5.04 21.22 23.83
CA THR A 13 -3.83 20.52 24.27
C THR A 13 -3.74 19.13 23.61
N LEU A 14 -4.86 18.40 23.57
CA LEU A 14 -4.91 17.08 22.93
C LEU A 14 -4.58 17.16 21.43
N GLU A 15 -5.09 18.14 20.70
CA GLU A 15 -4.81 18.37 19.30
C GLU A 15 -3.33 18.74 19.06
N ILE A 16 -2.76 19.59 19.91
CA ILE A 16 -1.33 19.95 19.86
C ILE A 16 -0.47 18.70 20.08
N PHE A 17 -0.79 17.89 21.08
CA PHE A 17 -0.03 16.67 21.39
C PHE A 17 -0.13 15.66 20.24
N TRP A 18 -1.33 15.45 19.68
CA TRP A 18 -1.51 14.56 18.54
C TRP A 18 -0.69 15.01 17.32
N SER A 19 -0.76 16.31 16.99
CA SER A 19 0.04 16.88 15.90
C SER A 19 1.55 16.70 16.14
N ARG A 20 2.03 16.83 17.38
CA ARG A 20 3.44 16.58 17.74
C ARG A 20 3.81 15.09 17.57
N LEU A 21 2.95 14.15 17.97
CA LEU A 21 3.20 12.72 17.78
C LEU A 21 3.23 12.34 16.29
N ILE A 22 2.37 12.93 15.45
CA ILE A 22 2.41 12.76 14.00
C ILE A 22 3.73 13.29 13.45
N SER A 23 4.16 14.49 13.88
CA SER A 23 5.45 15.07 13.47
C SER A 23 6.64 14.18 13.86
N ILE A 24 6.59 13.49 14.99
CA ILE A 24 7.61 12.51 15.40
C ILE A 24 7.66 11.33 14.41
N ALA A 25 6.51 10.81 13.98
CA ALA A 25 6.45 9.75 12.98
C ALA A 25 6.95 10.25 11.61
N ASP A 26 6.63 11.48 11.21
CA ASP A 26 7.13 12.10 9.98
C ASP A 26 8.66 12.34 10.01
N GLU A 27 9.23 12.75 11.16
CA GLU A 27 10.68 12.88 11.32
C GLU A 27 11.39 11.52 11.25
N SER A 28 10.79 10.47 11.79
CA SER A 28 11.25 9.09 11.66
C SER A 28 11.28 8.67 10.18
N ALA A 29 10.19 8.93 9.45
CA ALA A 29 10.09 8.67 8.02
C ALA A 29 11.13 9.44 7.20
N ALA A 30 11.36 10.73 7.53
CA ALA A 30 12.38 11.54 6.88
C ALA A 30 13.81 11.03 7.16
N ALA A 31 14.06 10.48 8.35
CA ALA A 31 15.34 9.87 8.68
C ALA A 31 15.56 8.60 7.85
N LEU A 32 14.55 7.73 7.73
CA LEU A 32 14.59 6.53 6.90
C LEU A 32 14.90 6.90 5.44
N LEU A 33 14.14 7.83 4.87
CA LEU A 33 14.29 8.27 3.49
C LEU A 33 15.69 8.79 3.18
N ARG A 34 16.27 9.58 4.09
CA ARG A 34 17.62 10.19 3.91
C ARG A 34 18.77 9.21 4.05
N THR A 35 18.57 8.11 4.77
CA THR A 35 19.63 7.14 5.08
C THR A 35 19.47 5.82 4.29
N SER A 36 18.38 5.64 3.54
CA SER A 36 18.13 4.46 2.73
C SER A 36 19.03 4.40 1.48
N PHE A 37 19.30 3.19 1.03
CA PHE A 37 20.18 2.87 -0.09
C PHE A 37 19.41 2.53 -1.37
N SER A 38 18.30 1.81 -1.25
CA SER A 38 17.52 1.39 -2.40
C SER A 38 16.67 2.52 -2.99
N THR A 39 16.46 2.48 -4.30
CA THR A 39 15.55 3.40 -4.99
C THR A 39 14.09 3.14 -4.63
N ILE A 40 13.74 1.92 -4.19
CA ILE A 40 12.39 1.55 -3.78
C ILE A 40 11.97 2.37 -2.56
N VAL A 41 12.81 2.43 -1.55
CA VAL A 41 12.57 3.23 -0.35
C VAL A 41 12.70 4.71 -0.67
N ARG A 42 13.81 5.11 -1.32
CA ARG A 42 14.18 6.52 -1.47
C ARG A 42 13.35 7.30 -2.50
N GLU A 43 12.97 6.67 -3.63
CA GLU A 43 12.26 7.34 -4.72
C GLU A 43 10.77 7.02 -4.74
N SER A 44 10.39 5.80 -4.33
CA SER A 44 9.00 5.37 -4.39
C SER A 44 8.27 5.46 -3.05
N ASN A 45 8.95 5.84 -1.97
CA ASN A 45 8.40 5.92 -0.62
C ASN A 45 7.70 4.63 -0.18
N ASP A 46 8.25 3.46 -0.58
CA ASP A 46 7.63 2.16 -0.24
C ASP A 46 8.01 1.73 1.19
N PHE A 47 7.53 2.52 2.15
CA PHE A 47 7.76 2.32 3.58
C PHE A 47 6.65 2.98 4.42
N GLY A 48 6.64 2.65 5.72
CA GLY A 48 5.82 3.28 6.74
C GLY A 48 6.52 3.31 8.10
N THR A 49 6.24 4.32 8.91
CA THR A 49 6.70 4.44 10.30
C THR A 49 5.54 4.72 11.23
N VAL A 50 5.55 4.09 12.41
CA VAL A 50 4.47 4.18 13.39
C VAL A 50 5.05 4.33 14.78
N LEU A 51 4.49 5.25 15.55
CA LEU A 51 4.69 5.36 16.99
C LEU A 51 3.56 4.62 17.70
N MET A 52 3.92 3.73 18.61
CA MET A 52 2.99 2.88 19.37
C MET A 52 3.20 3.05 20.86
N ASP A 53 2.13 2.86 21.64
CA ASP A 53 2.21 2.87 23.09
C ASP A 53 2.90 1.60 23.65
N ALA A 54 3.05 1.52 24.96
CA ALA A 54 3.66 0.36 25.62
C ALA A 54 2.82 -0.94 25.52
N ASN A 55 1.59 -0.89 25.00
CA ASN A 55 0.76 -2.06 24.72
C ASN A 55 0.88 -2.53 23.26
N GLY A 56 1.54 -1.73 22.41
CA GLY A 56 1.69 -1.99 20.98
C GLY A 56 0.51 -1.45 20.15
N ASP A 57 -0.31 -0.57 20.72
CA ASP A 57 -1.39 0.08 19.99
C ASP A 57 -0.88 1.36 19.32
N SER A 58 -1.26 1.61 18.07
CA SER A 58 -0.78 2.79 17.34
C SER A 58 -1.34 4.09 17.90
N LEU A 59 -0.47 5.12 17.95
CA LEU A 59 -0.79 6.49 18.35
C LEU A 59 -0.74 7.44 17.17
N SER A 60 0.28 7.29 16.34
CA SER A 60 0.47 8.10 15.15
C SER A 60 1.28 7.34 14.11
N GLU A 61 1.06 7.68 12.86
CA GLU A 61 1.77 7.15 11.69
C GLU A 61 2.26 8.30 10.82
N ASN A 62 3.28 8.08 10.00
CA ASN A 62 3.76 9.11 9.10
C ASN A 62 2.72 9.44 8.01
N THR A 63 2.63 10.72 7.68
CA THR A 63 1.59 11.26 6.79
C THR A 63 1.66 10.69 5.38
N GLY A 64 2.86 10.47 4.85
CA GLY A 64 3.10 9.97 3.48
C GLY A 64 3.32 8.47 3.37
N GLY A 65 3.07 7.68 4.44
CA GLY A 65 3.32 6.24 4.46
C GLY A 65 2.36 5.42 3.60
N ILE A 66 2.77 4.19 3.32
CA ILE A 66 1.89 3.18 2.71
C ILE A 66 0.80 2.80 3.72
N PRO A 67 -0.50 2.98 3.39
CA PRO A 67 -1.58 2.81 4.38
C PRO A 67 -1.65 1.42 5.00
N SER A 68 -1.38 0.38 4.20
CA SER A 68 -1.36 -0.99 4.72
C SER A 68 -0.23 -1.24 5.71
N PHE A 69 0.93 -0.60 5.54
CA PHE A 69 2.08 -0.80 6.43
C PHE A 69 1.77 -0.27 7.83
N SER A 70 1.26 0.94 7.89
CA SER A 70 0.88 1.56 9.16
C SER A 70 -0.21 0.76 9.89
N GLY A 71 -1.22 0.27 9.17
CA GLY A 71 -2.30 -0.52 9.75
C GLY A 71 -1.89 -1.93 10.23
N ILE A 72 -0.75 -2.46 9.76
CA ILE A 72 -0.26 -3.80 10.12
C ILE A 72 0.78 -3.76 11.26
N LEU A 73 1.56 -2.68 11.38
CA LEU A 73 2.63 -2.57 12.38
C LEU A 73 2.20 -2.90 13.80
N PRO A 74 1.06 -2.39 14.32
CA PRO A 74 0.59 -2.74 15.66
C PRO A 74 0.34 -4.24 15.84
N THR A 75 -0.28 -4.88 14.85
CA THR A 75 -0.53 -6.33 14.86
C THR A 75 0.78 -7.12 14.88
N THR A 76 1.77 -6.72 14.06
CA THR A 76 3.09 -7.36 14.04
C THR A 76 3.82 -7.19 15.38
N LEU A 77 3.76 -6.01 15.98
CA LEU A 77 4.34 -5.79 17.31
C LEU A 77 3.68 -6.69 18.39
N LYS A 78 2.36 -6.91 18.33
CA LYS A 78 1.68 -7.85 19.23
C LYS A 78 2.21 -9.28 19.10
N HIS A 79 2.57 -9.72 17.88
CA HIS A 79 3.27 -10.99 17.67
C HIS A 79 4.70 -10.98 18.24
N PHE A 80 5.42 -9.87 18.13
CA PHE A 80 6.73 -9.73 18.78
C PHE A 80 6.61 -9.82 20.31
N LEU A 81 5.63 -9.15 20.91
CA LEU A 81 5.38 -9.18 22.35
C LEU A 81 4.91 -10.55 22.85
N ALA A 82 4.23 -11.32 22.02
CA ALA A 82 3.87 -12.71 22.33
C ALA A 82 5.11 -13.64 22.39
N LYS A 83 6.11 -13.40 21.54
CA LYS A 83 7.37 -14.15 21.55
C LYS A 83 8.37 -13.63 22.58
N TYR A 84 8.46 -12.34 22.71
CA TYR A 84 9.32 -11.61 23.63
C TYR A 84 8.45 -10.76 24.56
N PRO A 85 8.07 -11.27 25.76
CA PRO A 85 7.29 -10.52 26.72
C PRO A 85 7.92 -9.16 27.07
N LYS A 86 7.11 -8.16 27.42
CA LYS A 86 7.56 -6.75 27.63
C LYS A 86 8.76 -6.64 28.56
N GLU A 87 8.82 -7.49 29.59
CA GLU A 87 9.85 -7.49 30.63
C GLU A 87 11.20 -7.99 30.12
N THR A 88 11.23 -8.64 28.94
CA THR A 88 12.44 -9.18 28.32
C THR A 88 13.11 -8.20 27.35
N TRP A 89 12.43 -7.10 27.01
CA TRP A 89 12.98 -6.09 26.15
C TRP A 89 13.97 -5.20 26.90
N LYS A 90 15.05 -4.83 26.23
CA LYS A 90 16.10 -3.97 26.74
C LYS A 90 16.27 -2.73 25.86
N PRO A 91 16.79 -1.60 26.40
CA PRO A 91 17.19 -0.48 25.59
C PRO A 91 18.11 -0.91 24.43
N GLY A 92 17.78 -0.50 23.21
CA GLY A 92 18.55 -0.85 22.02
C GLY A 92 18.19 -2.18 21.34
N ASP A 93 17.33 -3.00 21.92
CA ASP A 93 16.78 -4.17 21.24
C ASP A 93 16.05 -3.78 19.95
N CYS A 94 16.18 -4.60 18.92
CA CYS A 94 15.46 -4.46 17.68
C CYS A 94 14.98 -5.83 17.20
N VAL A 95 13.69 -6.00 17.02
CA VAL A 95 13.09 -7.25 16.50
C VAL A 95 12.59 -7.04 15.09
N ILE A 96 12.90 -7.99 14.21
CA ILE A 96 12.45 -7.98 12.81
C ILE A 96 11.66 -9.23 12.45
N THR A 97 10.84 -9.12 11.41
CA THR A 97 10.23 -10.24 10.69
C THR A 97 9.79 -9.81 9.29
N ASN A 98 9.71 -10.76 8.38
CA ASN A 98 8.99 -10.60 7.12
C ASN A 98 7.98 -11.74 6.89
N ASP A 99 7.64 -12.48 7.94
CA ASP A 99 6.66 -13.57 7.85
C ASP A 99 5.30 -13.03 7.39
N PRO A 100 4.75 -13.48 6.25
CA PRO A 100 3.52 -12.92 5.69
C PRO A 100 2.32 -13.00 6.64
N TRP A 101 2.19 -14.06 7.43
CA TRP A 101 1.06 -14.24 8.35
C TRP A 101 1.18 -13.39 9.62
N LEU A 102 2.36 -12.87 9.92
CA LEU A 102 2.62 -12.02 11.09
C LEU A 102 2.78 -10.54 10.72
N ALA A 103 3.07 -10.25 9.45
CA ALA A 103 3.38 -8.91 8.95
C ALA A 103 2.58 -8.57 7.67
N THR A 104 3.22 -7.93 6.70
CA THR A 104 2.58 -7.29 5.53
C THR A 104 2.10 -8.21 4.41
N GLY A 105 2.25 -9.51 4.56
CA GLY A 105 1.66 -10.48 3.64
C GLY A 105 2.54 -10.90 2.47
N HIS A 106 3.80 -10.43 2.37
CA HIS A 106 4.81 -11.00 1.48
C HIS A 106 6.23 -10.81 2.02
N LEU A 107 7.18 -11.63 1.56
CA LEU A 107 8.53 -11.65 2.11
C LEU A 107 9.38 -10.39 1.88
N PRO A 108 9.23 -9.62 0.78
CA PRO A 108 10.07 -8.45 0.57
C PRO A 108 9.91 -7.33 1.61
N ASP A 109 8.78 -7.24 2.32
CA ASP A 109 8.56 -6.20 3.31
C ASP A 109 9.12 -6.61 4.67
N ILE A 110 10.17 -5.96 5.13
CA ILE A 110 10.77 -6.23 6.44
C ILE A 110 10.18 -5.27 7.47
N THR A 111 9.47 -5.84 8.45
CA THR A 111 8.91 -5.13 9.59
C THR A 111 9.90 -5.14 10.75
N MET A 112 10.11 -3.98 11.37
CA MET A 112 11.04 -3.75 12.45
C MET A 112 10.36 -3.00 13.59
N SER A 113 10.64 -3.37 14.84
CA SER A 113 10.23 -2.60 16.02
C SER A 113 11.32 -2.50 17.06
N MET A 114 11.40 -1.34 17.71
CA MET A 114 12.34 -1.03 18.79
C MET A 114 11.59 -0.47 20.00
N PRO A 115 11.96 -0.85 21.25
CA PRO A 115 11.38 -0.31 22.46
C PRO A 115 11.91 1.10 22.74
N ILE A 116 11.08 1.93 23.32
CA ILE A 116 11.44 3.27 23.76
C ILE A 116 11.42 3.30 25.29
N PHE A 117 12.59 3.56 25.88
CA PHE A 117 12.76 3.65 27.31
C PHE A 117 13.01 5.10 27.75
N ARG A 118 12.43 5.49 28.89
CA ARG A 118 12.71 6.72 29.61
C ARG A 118 12.91 6.39 31.08
N ASN A 119 14.06 6.73 31.66
CA ASN A 119 14.41 6.41 33.05
C ASN A 119 14.14 4.93 33.40
N ASP A 120 14.66 4.02 32.58
CA ASP A 120 14.49 2.55 32.69
C ASP A 120 13.04 2.04 32.59
N LYS A 121 12.06 2.90 32.32
CA LYS A 121 10.68 2.54 32.08
C LYS A 121 10.40 2.44 30.57
N LEU A 122 9.81 1.33 30.16
CA LEU A 122 9.28 1.20 28.78
C LEU A 122 8.07 2.12 28.62
N VAL A 123 8.17 3.12 27.73
CA VAL A 123 7.11 4.13 27.51
C VAL A 123 6.39 3.95 26.18
N GLY A 124 6.94 3.18 25.24
CA GLY A 124 6.31 2.90 23.95
C GLY A 124 7.24 2.11 23.03
N PHE A 125 6.82 1.99 21.77
CA PHE A 125 7.59 1.36 20.71
C PHE A 125 7.58 2.25 19.46
N SER A 126 8.67 2.25 18.75
CA SER A 126 8.73 2.69 17.36
C SER A 126 8.72 1.49 16.43
N GLY A 127 8.05 1.61 15.30
CA GLY A 127 8.07 0.58 14.27
C GLY A 127 8.23 1.16 12.88
N SER A 128 8.86 0.40 12.01
CA SER A 128 8.97 0.70 10.59
C SER A 128 8.80 -0.55 9.74
N ILE A 129 8.27 -0.34 8.54
CA ILE A 129 8.25 -1.34 7.47
C ILE A 129 8.87 -0.70 6.26
N ALA A 130 9.75 -1.41 5.58
CA ALA A 130 10.29 -0.98 4.30
C ALA A 130 10.39 -2.17 3.36
N HIS A 131 10.09 -1.91 2.08
CA HIS A 131 10.22 -2.89 1.02
C HIS A 131 11.70 -3.10 0.69
N SER A 132 12.20 -4.33 0.88
CA SER A 132 13.58 -4.71 0.56
C SER A 132 13.78 -4.85 -0.95
N PRO A 133 14.89 -4.36 -1.53
CA PRO A 133 15.16 -4.52 -2.94
C PRO A 133 15.39 -5.97 -3.37
N ASP A 134 15.76 -6.83 -2.43
CA ASP A 134 15.99 -8.26 -2.64
C ASP A 134 15.77 -9.05 -1.34
N ILE A 135 15.18 -10.21 -1.46
CA ILE A 135 14.98 -11.18 -0.36
C ILE A 135 15.34 -12.61 -0.79
N GLY A 136 16.11 -12.75 -1.86
CA GLY A 136 16.39 -14.04 -2.47
C GLY A 136 15.21 -14.55 -3.30
N GLY A 137 15.15 -15.85 -3.53
CA GLY A 137 14.03 -16.53 -4.21
C GLY A 137 13.62 -15.99 -5.56
N SER A 138 12.34 -16.15 -5.88
CA SER A 138 11.70 -15.64 -7.11
C SER A 138 11.17 -14.23 -6.91
N LEU A 139 12.03 -13.24 -7.11
CA LEU A 139 11.63 -11.83 -7.01
C LEU A 139 10.51 -11.47 -7.98
N TRP A 140 9.50 -10.77 -7.48
CA TRP A 140 8.49 -10.08 -8.29
C TRP A 140 7.74 -10.98 -9.30
N SER A 141 7.40 -12.20 -8.90
CA SER A 141 6.64 -13.11 -9.76
C SER A 141 5.38 -13.60 -9.03
N ALA A 142 4.26 -13.65 -9.73
CA ALA A 142 3.07 -14.33 -9.24
C ALA A 142 3.09 -15.83 -9.52
N ASP A 143 4.11 -16.35 -10.23
CA ASP A 143 4.20 -17.76 -10.66
C ASP A 143 4.75 -18.71 -9.58
N CYS A 144 5.05 -18.22 -8.38
CA CYS A 144 5.39 -19.06 -7.23
C CYS A 144 4.21 -19.95 -6.84
N ARG A 145 4.48 -21.19 -6.46
CA ARG A 145 3.48 -22.20 -6.10
C ARG A 145 3.35 -22.41 -4.60
N GLU A 146 4.39 -22.02 -3.86
CA GLU A 146 4.42 -22.02 -2.40
C GLU A 146 5.36 -20.93 -1.89
N LEU A 147 5.20 -20.56 -0.63
CA LEU A 147 5.97 -19.50 0.02
C LEU A 147 7.49 -19.72 -0.04
N TYR A 148 7.94 -20.98 0.01
CA TYR A 148 9.38 -21.32 0.03
C TYR A 148 10.11 -20.97 -1.28
N GLU A 149 9.39 -20.82 -2.39
CA GLU A 149 9.97 -20.35 -3.65
C GLU A 149 10.18 -18.82 -3.67
N GLU A 150 9.52 -18.08 -2.79
CA GLU A 150 9.46 -16.61 -2.82
C GLU A 150 10.70 -15.93 -2.25
N GLY A 151 11.44 -16.60 -1.35
CA GLY A 151 12.66 -16.05 -0.76
C GLY A 151 12.90 -16.44 0.69
N LEU A 152 13.81 -15.71 1.33
CA LEU A 152 14.16 -15.91 2.74
C LEU A 152 13.01 -15.44 3.64
N ARG A 153 12.42 -16.38 4.41
CA ARG A 153 11.48 -16.05 5.48
C ARG A 153 12.22 -15.84 6.79
N ILE A 154 12.07 -14.67 7.38
CA ILE A 154 12.66 -14.28 8.65
C ILE A 154 11.55 -14.34 9.72
N PRO A 155 11.59 -15.31 10.65
CA PRO A 155 10.67 -15.34 11.79
C PRO A 155 10.95 -14.16 12.73
N PRO A 156 10.05 -13.81 13.67
CA PRO A 156 10.37 -12.81 14.69
C PRO A 156 11.69 -13.12 15.39
N ILE A 157 12.72 -12.28 15.19
CA ILE A 157 14.08 -12.47 15.70
C ILE A 157 14.71 -11.13 16.05
N LYS A 158 15.58 -11.10 17.08
CA LYS A 158 16.34 -9.90 17.42
C LYS A 158 17.43 -9.66 16.36
N PHE A 159 17.32 -8.56 15.64
CA PHE A 159 18.35 -8.03 14.72
C PHE A 159 19.43 -7.26 15.48
N LEU A 160 19.02 -6.49 16.51
CA LEU A 160 19.93 -5.92 17.49
C LEU A 160 19.61 -6.49 18.89
N VAL A 161 20.64 -6.73 19.68
CA VAL A 161 20.57 -7.13 21.08
C VAL A 161 21.25 -6.04 21.91
N GLU A 162 20.50 -5.32 22.72
CA GLU A 162 20.99 -4.20 23.56
C GLU A 162 21.83 -3.16 22.77
N GLY A 163 21.45 -2.95 21.49
CA GLY A 163 22.09 -1.99 20.60
C GLY A 163 23.18 -2.56 19.69
N GLU A 164 23.66 -3.78 19.96
CA GLU A 164 24.71 -4.45 19.18
C GLU A 164 24.09 -5.36 18.10
N PRO A 165 24.67 -5.41 16.88
CA PRO A 165 24.22 -6.28 15.81
C PRO A 165 24.24 -7.76 16.19
N ASN A 166 23.18 -8.49 15.87
CA ASN A 166 23.17 -9.95 15.90
C ASN A 166 23.81 -10.47 14.60
N GLN A 167 25.13 -10.68 14.65
CA GLN A 167 25.94 -11.02 13.47
C GLN A 167 25.44 -12.28 12.75
N ASP A 168 24.99 -13.31 13.48
CA ASP A 168 24.47 -14.53 12.87
C ASP A 168 23.23 -14.27 12.01
N VAL A 169 22.35 -13.36 12.46
CA VAL A 169 21.14 -12.97 11.71
C VAL A 169 21.52 -12.12 10.50
N GLU A 170 22.45 -11.18 10.66
CA GLU A 170 22.94 -10.35 9.56
C GLU A 170 23.59 -11.22 8.48
N ASP A 171 24.51 -12.11 8.84
CA ASP A 171 25.20 -13.03 7.93
C ASP A 171 24.20 -13.96 7.21
N MET A 172 23.17 -14.45 7.92
CA MET A 172 22.13 -15.26 7.32
C MET A 172 21.33 -14.47 6.26
N ILE A 173 20.96 -13.22 6.55
CA ILE A 173 20.23 -12.38 5.58
C ILE A 173 21.11 -12.09 4.38
N LEU A 174 22.33 -11.57 4.60
CA LEU A 174 23.24 -11.14 3.52
C LEU A 174 23.69 -12.30 2.63
N GLY A 175 23.86 -13.50 3.20
CA GLY A 175 24.20 -14.71 2.45
C GLY A 175 23.09 -15.22 1.52
N ASN A 176 21.83 -14.74 1.66
CA ASN A 176 20.69 -15.17 0.87
C ASN A 176 20.16 -14.15 -0.14
N VAL A 177 20.75 -12.95 -0.20
CA VAL A 177 20.31 -11.86 -1.10
C VAL A 177 21.36 -11.56 -2.17
N ARG A 178 20.92 -11.00 -3.31
CA ARG A 178 21.78 -10.65 -4.46
C ARG A 178 22.38 -9.25 -4.34
N LEU A 179 21.74 -8.39 -3.48
CA LEU A 179 22.07 -6.96 -3.29
C LEU A 179 22.38 -6.68 -1.81
N PRO A 180 23.40 -7.37 -1.20
CA PRO A 180 23.63 -7.34 0.25
C PRO A 180 23.85 -5.91 0.79
N ASP A 181 24.61 -5.06 0.09
CA ASP A 181 24.90 -3.69 0.53
C ASP A 181 23.65 -2.81 0.61
N GLN A 182 22.72 -2.98 -0.35
CA GLN A 182 21.45 -2.24 -0.35
C GLN A 182 20.52 -2.74 0.74
N VAL A 183 20.41 -4.07 0.91
CA VAL A 183 19.57 -4.68 1.95
C VAL A 183 20.03 -4.28 3.34
N LEU A 184 21.33 -4.40 3.63
CA LEU A 184 21.90 -3.98 4.92
C LEU A 184 21.77 -2.47 5.14
N GLY A 185 22.00 -1.67 4.09
CA GLY A 185 21.83 -0.23 4.13
C GLY A 185 20.40 0.17 4.51
N ASP A 186 19.40 -0.45 3.92
CA ASP A 186 17.98 -0.17 4.22
C ASP A 186 17.56 -0.69 5.60
N LEU A 187 18.07 -1.84 6.07
CA LEU A 187 17.86 -2.31 7.45
C LEU A 187 18.41 -1.32 8.48
N ASN A 188 19.62 -0.82 8.24
CA ASN A 188 20.25 0.19 9.12
C ASN A 188 19.52 1.55 9.04
N ALA A 189 18.93 1.89 7.89
CA ALA A 189 18.08 3.07 7.75
C ALA A 189 16.80 2.94 8.58
N GLN A 190 16.18 1.76 8.62
CA GLN A 190 15.04 1.48 9.51
C GLN A 190 15.44 1.58 11.00
N VAL A 191 16.59 1.02 11.39
CA VAL A 191 17.13 1.18 12.78
C VAL A 191 17.30 2.66 13.11
N THR A 192 17.88 3.44 12.19
CA THR A 192 18.08 4.89 12.38
C THR A 192 16.77 5.62 12.55
N ALA A 193 15.77 5.33 11.71
CA ALA A 193 14.44 5.90 11.79
C ALA A 193 13.76 5.62 13.15
N ASN A 194 13.82 4.36 13.61
CA ASN A 194 13.26 3.97 14.89
C ASN A 194 13.96 4.63 16.07
N LYS A 195 15.30 4.79 16.01
CA LYS A 195 16.07 5.54 17.03
C LYS A 195 15.69 7.03 17.05
N VAL A 196 15.48 7.64 15.89
CA VAL A 196 14.99 9.04 15.79
C VAL A 196 13.61 9.16 16.44
N CYS A 197 12.68 8.28 16.10
CA CYS A 197 11.34 8.25 16.71
C CYS A 197 11.42 8.17 18.24
N GLY A 198 12.23 7.22 18.77
CA GLY A 198 12.39 7.02 20.21
C GLY A 198 12.95 8.25 20.94
N ARG A 199 14.02 8.86 20.39
CA ARG A 199 14.59 10.09 20.95
C ARG A 199 13.59 11.23 20.98
N ARG A 200 12.88 11.48 19.87
CA ARG A 200 11.88 12.55 19.74
C ARG A 200 10.69 12.33 20.68
N LEU A 201 10.29 11.07 20.91
CA LEU A 201 9.26 10.78 21.92
C LEU A 201 9.72 11.13 23.32
N VAL A 202 10.96 10.78 23.70
CA VAL A 202 11.49 11.14 25.04
C VAL A 202 11.54 12.66 25.21
N GLU A 203 12.05 13.40 24.21
CA GLU A 203 12.03 14.88 24.19
C GLU A 203 10.59 15.42 24.33
N PHE A 204 9.62 14.82 23.63
CA PHE A 204 8.21 15.22 23.76
C PHE A 204 7.65 15.02 25.16
N LEU A 205 7.95 13.86 25.80
CA LEU A 205 7.52 13.58 27.18
C LEU A 205 8.13 14.55 28.19
N ASP A 206 9.42 14.92 27.99
CA ASP A 206 10.10 15.89 28.84
C ASP A 206 9.50 17.29 28.69
N ASP A 207 9.30 17.78 27.44
CA ASP A 207 8.72 19.09 27.14
C ASP A 207 7.27 19.23 27.63
N SER A 208 6.52 18.13 27.62
CA SER A 208 5.09 18.10 27.97
C SER A 208 4.84 17.79 29.44
N GLU A 209 5.90 17.56 30.22
CA GLU A 209 5.83 17.15 31.64
C GLU A 209 4.97 15.89 31.86
N LEU A 210 4.96 14.96 30.88
CA LEU A 210 4.24 13.69 30.96
C LEU A 210 5.19 12.58 31.46
N ASP A 211 4.72 11.77 32.41
CA ASP A 211 5.49 10.63 32.92
C ASP A 211 5.59 9.48 31.89
N ASP A 212 4.51 9.25 31.14
CA ASP A 212 4.38 8.24 30.09
C ASP A 212 3.22 8.58 29.13
N LEU A 213 2.94 7.66 28.19
CA LEU A 213 1.87 7.82 27.19
C LEU A 213 0.52 7.27 27.61
N THR A 214 0.39 6.60 28.75
CA THR A 214 -0.79 5.78 29.07
C THR A 214 -2.10 6.56 28.97
N ARG A 215 -2.16 7.74 29.55
CA ARG A 215 -3.35 8.58 29.51
C ARG A 215 -3.57 9.18 28.13
N LEU A 216 -2.53 9.77 27.54
CA LEU A 216 -2.60 10.39 26.22
C LEU A 216 -3.02 9.36 25.15
N SER A 217 -2.51 8.14 25.21
CA SER A 217 -2.90 7.02 24.36
C SER A 217 -4.39 6.73 24.45
N THR A 218 -4.92 6.61 25.67
CA THR A 218 -6.34 6.34 25.91
C THR A 218 -7.22 7.43 25.30
N ASP A 219 -6.88 8.71 25.53
CA ASP A 219 -7.67 9.84 25.06
C ASP A 219 -7.63 9.97 23.53
N LEU A 220 -6.45 9.83 22.90
CA LEU A 220 -6.29 9.91 21.43
C LEU A 220 -7.00 8.75 20.71
N GLN A 221 -6.83 7.53 21.20
CA GLN A 221 -7.49 6.36 20.60
C GLN A 221 -9.00 6.42 20.81
N GLY A 222 -9.46 6.82 21.99
CA GLY A 222 -10.88 7.01 22.29
C GLY A 222 -11.52 8.07 21.39
N ARG A 223 -10.82 9.19 21.13
CA ARG A 223 -11.28 10.25 20.21
C ARG A 223 -11.38 9.76 18.77
N ALA A 224 -10.37 9.02 18.28
CA ALA A 224 -10.39 8.45 16.93
C ALA A 224 -11.48 7.39 16.78
N GLU A 225 -11.68 6.54 17.78
CA GLU A 225 -12.77 5.57 17.80
C GLU A 225 -14.13 6.24 17.75
N GLN A 226 -14.35 7.26 18.59
CA GLN A 226 -15.63 7.98 18.63
C GLN A 226 -15.91 8.71 17.30
N ALA A 227 -14.89 9.30 16.67
CA ALA A 227 -15.03 9.95 15.35
C ALA A 227 -15.47 8.95 14.29
N MET A 228 -14.84 7.76 14.24
CA MET A 228 -15.22 6.71 13.30
C MET A 228 -16.62 6.16 13.59
N ARG A 229 -16.98 5.96 14.86
CA ARG A 229 -18.33 5.51 15.25
C ARG A 229 -19.40 6.51 14.82
N ASN A 230 -19.18 7.80 15.06
CA ASN A 230 -20.09 8.85 14.61
C ASN A 230 -20.25 8.85 13.08
N ALA A 231 -19.14 8.68 12.34
CA ALA A 231 -19.15 8.63 10.88
C ALA A 231 -19.89 7.37 10.34
N ILE A 232 -19.79 6.25 11.04
CA ILE A 232 -20.55 5.02 10.69
C ILE A 232 -22.04 5.19 11.00
N GLU A 233 -22.43 5.85 12.09
CA GLU A 233 -23.83 6.13 12.42
C GLU A 233 -24.56 6.99 11.39
N GLU A 234 -23.83 7.77 10.58
CA GLU A 234 -24.42 8.52 9.45
C GLU A 234 -24.78 7.63 8.26
N VAL A 235 -24.24 6.40 8.19
CA VAL A 235 -24.55 5.43 7.13
C VAL A 235 -25.83 4.67 7.52
N PRO A 236 -26.85 4.57 6.66
CA PRO A 236 -28.04 3.80 6.99
C PRO A 236 -27.72 2.35 7.37
N ASP A 237 -28.40 1.82 8.40
CA ASP A 237 -28.29 0.41 8.77
C ASP A 237 -28.73 -0.47 7.59
N GLY A 238 -27.95 -1.52 7.31
CA GLY A 238 -28.24 -2.43 6.20
C GLY A 238 -27.08 -3.33 5.84
N ALA A 239 -27.30 -4.18 4.85
CA ALA A 239 -26.29 -5.03 4.23
C ALA A 239 -26.17 -4.64 2.74
N TYR A 240 -24.99 -4.20 2.35
CA TYR A 240 -24.67 -3.70 1.03
C TYR A 240 -23.71 -4.67 0.35
N HIS A 241 -24.09 -5.16 -0.82
CA HIS A 241 -23.36 -6.22 -1.49
C HIS A 241 -22.74 -5.73 -2.80
N ALA A 242 -21.52 -6.16 -3.07
CA ALA A 242 -20.85 -5.94 -4.34
C ALA A 242 -19.91 -7.10 -4.66
N THR A 243 -19.62 -7.27 -5.95
CA THR A 243 -18.68 -8.26 -6.46
C THR A 243 -17.69 -7.60 -7.41
N LEU A 244 -16.52 -8.22 -7.55
CA LEU A 244 -15.49 -7.80 -8.49
C LEU A 244 -14.75 -9.02 -9.02
N ASP A 245 -14.66 -9.14 -10.34
CA ASP A 245 -13.83 -10.13 -11.00
C ASP A 245 -12.47 -9.54 -11.34
N ALA A 246 -11.42 -10.38 -11.28
CA ALA A 246 -10.06 -10.01 -11.60
C ALA A 246 -9.45 -11.03 -12.57
N ASP A 247 -8.42 -10.59 -13.29
CA ASP A 247 -7.80 -11.38 -14.36
C ASP A 247 -7.18 -12.70 -13.87
N GLY A 248 -6.93 -12.86 -12.55
CA GLY A 248 -6.38 -14.07 -11.96
C GLY A 248 -5.00 -14.43 -12.53
N PHE A 249 -4.74 -15.72 -12.75
CA PHE A 249 -3.51 -16.22 -13.36
C PHE A 249 -3.85 -17.13 -14.54
N ASP A 250 -3.30 -16.88 -15.72
CA ASP A 250 -3.65 -17.53 -16.98
C ASP A 250 -5.17 -17.44 -17.26
N GLU A 251 -5.83 -18.59 -17.37
CA GLU A 251 -7.28 -18.69 -17.56
C GLU A 251 -8.07 -18.76 -16.23
N ASP A 252 -7.37 -18.84 -15.09
CA ASP A 252 -7.97 -18.96 -13.78
C ASP A 252 -8.31 -17.57 -13.22
N GLU A 253 -9.45 -17.02 -13.64
CA GLU A 253 -9.99 -15.76 -13.09
C GLU A 253 -10.32 -15.89 -11.61
N THR A 254 -10.21 -14.78 -10.87
CA THR A 254 -10.55 -14.74 -9.45
C THR A 254 -11.72 -13.80 -9.20
N HIS A 255 -12.56 -14.19 -8.26
CA HIS A 255 -13.76 -13.48 -7.87
C HIS A 255 -13.67 -13.03 -6.42
N ILE A 256 -14.01 -11.77 -6.16
CA ILE A 256 -14.14 -11.20 -4.81
C ILE A 256 -15.59 -10.87 -4.56
N GLU A 257 -16.15 -11.44 -3.51
CA GLU A 257 -17.49 -11.14 -3.02
C GLU A 257 -17.37 -10.37 -1.71
N CYS A 258 -18.12 -9.28 -1.57
CA CYS A 258 -18.04 -8.39 -0.42
C CYS A 258 -19.43 -7.97 0.04
N THR A 259 -19.73 -8.20 1.31
CA THR A 259 -20.91 -7.66 1.97
C THR A 259 -20.48 -6.73 3.09
N VAL A 260 -20.84 -5.46 2.98
CA VAL A 260 -20.65 -4.46 4.04
C VAL A 260 -21.94 -4.34 4.84
N THR A 261 -21.90 -4.73 6.10
CA THR A 261 -23.04 -4.63 7.02
C THR A 261 -22.81 -3.50 8.00
N VAL A 262 -23.75 -2.54 8.05
CA VAL A 262 -23.76 -1.44 9.01
C VAL A 262 -24.85 -1.68 10.02
N LYS A 263 -24.49 -1.56 11.31
CA LYS A 263 -25.41 -1.70 12.43
C LYS A 263 -25.05 -0.72 13.55
N GLY A 264 -25.82 0.36 13.67
CA GLY A 264 -25.49 1.46 14.56
C GLY A 264 -24.10 2.03 14.27
N SER A 265 -23.22 2.04 15.26
CA SER A 265 -21.86 2.57 15.12
C SER A 265 -20.79 1.52 14.76
N ASN A 266 -21.20 0.34 14.27
CA ASN A 266 -20.29 -0.74 13.88
C ASN A 266 -20.47 -1.11 12.41
N LEU A 267 -19.36 -1.46 11.77
CA LEU A 267 -19.32 -1.88 10.37
C LEU A 267 -18.60 -3.22 10.26
N LYS A 268 -19.21 -4.19 9.56
CA LYS A 268 -18.60 -5.48 9.25
C LYS A 268 -18.44 -5.63 7.75
N ILE A 269 -17.25 -6.04 7.32
CA ILE A 269 -16.92 -6.43 5.95
C ILE A 269 -16.77 -7.95 5.91
N ASP A 270 -17.58 -8.62 5.13
CA ASP A 270 -17.60 -10.07 5.01
C ASP A 270 -17.33 -10.49 3.56
N TYR A 271 -16.31 -11.31 3.36
CA TYR A 271 -15.88 -11.81 2.06
C TYR A 271 -16.33 -13.26 1.78
N ALA A 272 -17.39 -13.72 2.43
CA ALA A 272 -17.97 -15.04 2.14
C ALA A 272 -18.41 -15.12 0.67
N GLY A 273 -18.01 -16.19 -0.04
CA GLY A 273 -18.25 -16.35 -1.48
C GLY A 273 -17.03 -16.06 -2.36
N THR A 274 -16.01 -15.38 -1.84
CA THR A 274 -14.75 -15.11 -2.55
C THR A 274 -14.04 -16.41 -2.96
N SER A 275 -13.33 -16.37 -4.09
CA SER A 275 -12.54 -17.47 -4.63
C SER A 275 -11.65 -18.14 -3.59
N LYS A 276 -11.45 -19.45 -3.74
CA LYS A 276 -10.49 -20.22 -2.92
C LYS A 276 -9.06 -19.73 -3.19
N GLN A 277 -8.16 -19.98 -2.22
CA GLN A 277 -6.73 -19.80 -2.44
C GLN A 277 -6.25 -20.59 -3.66
N ILE A 278 -5.25 -20.06 -4.34
CA ILE A 278 -4.66 -20.64 -5.54
C ILE A 278 -3.16 -20.92 -5.34
N ASN A 279 -2.61 -21.85 -6.12
CA ASN A 279 -1.18 -22.16 -6.11
C ASN A 279 -0.40 -21.18 -6.99
N ARG A 280 -0.63 -19.88 -6.77
CA ARG A 280 0.03 -18.74 -7.41
C ARG A 280 0.14 -17.62 -6.40
N GLY A 281 1.14 -16.75 -6.56
CA GLY A 281 1.48 -15.68 -5.63
C GLY A 281 0.44 -14.56 -5.47
N LEU A 282 -0.82 -14.78 -5.82
CA LEU A 282 -1.91 -13.81 -5.75
C LEU A 282 -2.67 -13.83 -4.41
N ASN A 283 -2.38 -14.81 -3.54
CA ASN A 283 -3.09 -14.91 -2.26
C ASN A 283 -2.73 -13.75 -1.34
N THR A 284 -3.70 -13.33 -0.55
CA THR A 284 -3.62 -12.17 0.35
C THR A 284 -3.93 -12.61 1.77
N VAL A 285 -2.97 -12.55 2.67
CA VAL A 285 -3.15 -12.96 4.07
C VAL A 285 -4.07 -12.01 4.83
N MET A 286 -4.67 -12.49 5.91
CA MET A 286 -5.71 -11.77 6.66
C MET A 286 -5.26 -10.40 7.16
N ASN A 287 -4.00 -10.22 7.59
CA ASN A 287 -3.47 -8.93 8.02
C ASN A 287 -3.55 -7.87 6.90
N TYR A 288 -3.14 -8.25 5.69
CA TYR A 288 -3.19 -7.37 4.53
C TYR A 288 -4.63 -7.13 4.05
N THR A 289 -5.47 -8.18 4.07
CA THR A 289 -6.91 -8.08 3.79
C THR A 289 -7.58 -7.11 4.74
N HIS A 290 -7.31 -7.20 6.04
CA HIS A 290 -7.83 -6.26 7.04
C HIS A 290 -7.41 -4.82 6.75
N ALA A 291 -6.11 -4.58 6.53
CA ALA A 291 -5.58 -3.24 6.31
C ALA A 291 -6.19 -2.57 5.06
N TYR A 292 -6.25 -3.30 3.93
CA TYR A 292 -6.85 -2.77 2.69
C TYR A 292 -8.38 -2.80 2.67
N SER A 293 -9.02 -3.38 3.68
CA SER A 293 -10.47 -3.26 3.90
C SER A 293 -10.81 -2.06 4.79
N ALA A 294 -10.08 -1.87 5.87
CA ALA A 294 -10.33 -0.79 6.82
C ALA A 294 -9.94 0.60 6.26
N TYR A 295 -8.86 0.66 5.46
CA TYR A 295 -8.37 1.91 4.89
C TYR A 295 -9.39 2.62 3.96
N PRO A 296 -10.02 1.97 2.96
CA PRO A 296 -11.03 2.63 2.13
C PRO A 296 -12.26 3.08 2.91
N VAL A 297 -12.66 2.36 3.95
CA VAL A 297 -13.74 2.79 4.86
C VAL A 297 -13.34 4.07 5.57
N LYS A 298 -12.10 4.14 6.10
CA LYS A 298 -11.56 5.35 6.74
C LYS A 298 -11.54 6.54 5.77
N CYS A 299 -11.10 6.32 4.53
CA CYS A 299 -11.09 7.36 3.51
C CYS A 299 -12.48 7.88 3.14
N ALA A 300 -13.49 7.00 3.11
CA ALA A 300 -14.86 7.37 2.73
C ALA A 300 -15.61 8.04 3.88
N LEU A 301 -15.52 7.50 5.09
CA LEU A 301 -16.40 7.89 6.19
C LEU A 301 -15.77 8.95 7.10
N ASP A 302 -14.49 8.82 7.45
CA ASP A 302 -13.80 9.75 8.34
C ASP A 302 -12.39 10.10 7.80
N PRO A 303 -12.29 10.88 6.71
CA PRO A 303 -11.01 11.22 6.09
C PRO A 303 -10.17 12.25 6.88
N TYR A 304 -10.77 12.98 7.81
CA TYR A 304 -10.14 14.15 8.45
C TYR A 304 -9.51 13.85 9.81
N THR A 305 -10.06 12.93 10.59
CA THR A 305 -9.46 12.55 11.87
C THR A 305 -8.16 11.79 11.61
N PRO A 306 -7.04 12.14 12.23
CA PRO A 306 -5.81 11.37 12.11
C PRO A 306 -6.02 9.91 12.48
N ARG A 307 -5.27 9.01 11.85
CA ARG A 307 -5.41 7.56 12.04
C ARG A 307 -4.60 7.09 13.26
N ASN A 308 -5.19 6.21 14.04
CA ASN A 308 -4.54 5.41 15.06
C ASN A 308 -5.36 4.13 15.31
N GLU A 309 -4.99 3.32 16.29
CA GLU A 309 -5.68 2.07 16.66
C GLU A 309 -7.19 2.27 16.85
N GLY A 310 -7.62 3.38 17.47
CA GLY A 310 -9.03 3.70 17.72
C GLY A 310 -9.87 3.78 16.45
N SER A 311 -9.29 4.30 15.35
CA SER A 311 -10.01 4.46 14.07
C SER A 311 -10.53 3.14 13.51
N TYR A 312 -9.89 2.02 13.83
CA TYR A 312 -10.19 0.71 13.24
C TYR A 312 -11.03 -0.20 14.14
N ARG A 313 -11.17 0.10 15.44
CA ARG A 313 -11.93 -0.72 16.40
C ARG A 313 -13.39 -0.97 16.03
N PRO A 314 -14.15 -0.02 15.41
CA PRO A 314 -15.52 -0.28 15.00
C PRO A 314 -15.67 -1.04 13.69
N ILE A 315 -14.56 -1.43 13.03
CA ILE A 315 -14.54 -2.11 11.73
C ILE A 315 -14.11 -3.56 11.90
N GLU A 316 -15.03 -4.48 11.68
CA GLU A 316 -14.75 -5.92 11.65
C GLU A 316 -14.53 -6.38 10.21
N VAL A 317 -13.47 -7.15 9.95
CA VAL A 317 -13.18 -7.73 8.64
C VAL A 317 -13.05 -9.24 8.78
N VAL A 318 -13.82 -10.00 7.99
CA VAL A 318 -13.79 -11.45 7.98
C VAL A 318 -13.68 -11.99 6.55
N ALA A 319 -12.84 -13.01 6.38
CA ALA A 319 -12.72 -13.77 5.14
C ALA A 319 -12.63 -15.26 5.46
N PRO A 320 -13.29 -16.14 4.69
CA PRO A 320 -13.24 -17.59 4.92
C PRO A 320 -11.80 -18.11 4.88
N GLU A 321 -11.43 -18.93 5.84
CA GLU A 321 -10.12 -19.59 5.83
C GLU A 321 -9.98 -20.49 4.60
N GLY A 322 -8.85 -20.40 3.90
CA GLY A 322 -8.60 -21.07 2.63
C GLY A 322 -9.18 -20.36 1.41
N SER A 323 -9.70 -19.13 1.57
CA SER A 323 -9.97 -18.23 0.46
C SER A 323 -8.70 -17.50 0.01
N ILE A 324 -8.73 -16.86 -1.16
CA ILE A 324 -7.63 -16.03 -1.68
C ILE A 324 -7.32 -14.82 -0.78
N LEU A 325 -8.26 -14.42 0.08
CA LEU A 325 -8.16 -13.31 1.04
C LEU A 325 -7.78 -13.75 2.46
N ASN A 326 -7.71 -15.06 2.72
CA ASN A 326 -7.29 -15.66 3.99
C ASN A 326 -6.69 -17.06 3.74
N PRO A 327 -5.57 -17.15 3.02
CA PRO A 327 -4.99 -18.42 2.61
C PRO A 327 -4.37 -19.17 3.78
N ARG A 328 -4.32 -20.47 3.67
CA ARG A 328 -3.60 -21.35 4.59
C ARG A 328 -2.12 -21.37 4.25
N TYR A 329 -1.29 -21.36 5.27
CA TYR A 329 0.15 -21.60 5.14
C TYR A 329 0.42 -22.99 4.48
N PRO A 330 1.40 -23.11 3.57
CA PRO A 330 2.34 -22.14 3.03
C PRO A 330 1.96 -21.57 1.64
N ALA A 331 0.73 -21.12 1.45
CA ALA A 331 0.29 -20.55 0.18
C ALA A 331 1.21 -19.40 -0.28
N PRO A 332 1.52 -19.28 -1.58
CA PRO A 332 2.35 -18.20 -2.11
C PRO A 332 1.61 -16.86 -2.10
N CYS A 333 2.32 -15.79 -1.77
CA CYS A 333 1.75 -14.45 -1.55
C CYS A 333 2.58 -13.31 -2.21
N ASN A 334 3.61 -13.63 -3.02
CA ASN A 334 4.59 -12.64 -3.49
C ASN A 334 3.96 -11.44 -4.23
N ALA A 335 2.86 -11.66 -4.94
CA ALA A 335 2.13 -10.64 -5.69
C ALA A 335 0.76 -10.32 -5.05
N ARG A 336 0.64 -10.41 -3.71
CA ARG A 336 -0.60 -10.19 -2.96
C ARG A 336 -1.33 -8.88 -3.30
N GLN A 337 -0.58 -7.85 -3.69
CA GLN A 337 -1.14 -6.56 -4.07
C GLN A 337 -2.07 -6.64 -5.29
N LEU A 338 -1.87 -7.61 -6.19
CA LEU A 338 -2.76 -7.79 -7.34
C LEU A 338 -4.19 -8.18 -6.93
N THR A 339 -4.35 -8.77 -5.77
CA THR A 339 -5.67 -9.06 -5.16
C THR A 339 -6.06 -8.00 -4.13
N GLY A 340 -5.16 -7.68 -3.20
CA GLY A 340 -5.49 -6.81 -2.06
C GLY A 340 -5.86 -5.38 -2.45
N HIS A 341 -5.30 -4.82 -3.52
CA HIS A 341 -5.67 -3.46 -3.96
C HIS A 341 -7.09 -3.38 -4.54
N LEU A 342 -7.65 -4.50 -5.00
CA LEU A 342 -9.02 -4.56 -5.51
C LEU A 342 -10.08 -4.37 -4.42
N LEU A 343 -9.70 -4.59 -3.15
CA LEU A 343 -10.64 -4.50 -2.02
C LEU A 343 -11.26 -3.11 -1.89
N ALA A 344 -10.52 -2.05 -2.21
CA ALA A 344 -11.06 -0.70 -2.21
C ALA A 344 -12.22 -0.54 -3.22
N GLY A 345 -12.06 -1.08 -4.43
CA GLY A 345 -13.07 -1.03 -5.48
C GLY A 345 -14.35 -1.77 -5.09
N VAL A 346 -14.25 -2.99 -4.56
CA VAL A 346 -15.42 -3.77 -4.18
C VAL A 346 -16.13 -3.19 -2.95
N ILE A 347 -15.39 -2.65 -1.97
CA ILE A 347 -15.98 -1.98 -0.79
C ILE A 347 -16.74 -0.72 -1.22
N TYR A 348 -16.17 0.10 -2.10
CA TYR A 348 -16.86 1.28 -2.64
C TYR A 348 -18.05 0.91 -3.51
N GLY A 349 -17.97 -0.20 -4.26
CA GLY A 349 -19.11 -0.77 -4.98
C GLY A 349 -20.26 -1.20 -4.06
N ALA A 350 -19.98 -1.63 -2.84
CA ALA A 350 -20.99 -1.89 -1.82
C ALA A 350 -21.51 -0.57 -1.20
N LEU A 351 -20.61 0.30 -0.74
CA LEU A 351 -20.95 1.54 -0.03
C LEU A 351 -21.64 2.59 -0.92
N VAL A 352 -21.46 2.56 -2.25
CA VAL A 352 -22.16 3.48 -3.18
C VAL A 352 -23.69 3.37 -3.07
N GLN A 353 -24.21 2.22 -2.61
CA GLN A 353 -25.64 1.99 -2.40
C GLN A 353 -26.19 2.74 -1.18
N ALA A 354 -25.33 3.08 -0.23
CA ALA A 354 -25.69 3.76 1.02
C ALA A 354 -25.25 5.23 1.05
N VAL A 355 -24.02 5.51 0.64
CA VAL A 355 -23.36 6.82 0.75
C VAL A 355 -22.65 7.19 -0.56
N PRO A 356 -23.40 7.31 -1.67
CA PRO A 356 -22.83 7.59 -2.98
C PRO A 356 -21.93 8.83 -2.99
N GLU A 357 -22.26 9.86 -2.21
CA GLU A 357 -21.53 11.12 -2.14
C GLU A 357 -20.15 11.01 -1.42
N LYS A 358 -19.88 9.89 -0.72
CA LYS A 358 -18.64 9.68 0.05
C LYS A 358 -17.64 8.74 -0.63
N VAL A 359 -18.00 8.08 -1.75
CA VAL A 359 -17.16 7.08 -2.40
C VAL A 359 -16.72 7.50 -3.81
N ILE A 360 -15.68 6.85 -4.31
CA ILE A 360 -15.20 7.00 -5.68
C ILE A 360 -15.57 5.76 -6.50
N ALA A 361 -15.59 5.89 -7.82
CA ALA A 361 -15.64 4.75 -8.73
C ALA A 361 -14.35 3.92 -8.63
N ASP A 362 -14.35 2.73 -9.22
CA ASP A 362 -13.17 1.86 -9.17
C ASP A 362 -11.97 2.47 -9.91
N SER A 363 -10.77 2.15 -9.46
CA SER A 363 -9.54 2.78 -9.93
C SER A 363 -8.73 1.83 -10.82
N GLY A 364 -8.33 2.29 -11.99
CA GLY A 364 -7.43 1.55 -12.89
C GLY A 364 -6.00 1.43 -12.35
N SER A 365 -5.65 2.20 -11.31
CA SER A 365 -4.42 2.05 -10.55
C SER A 365 -4.48 0.96 -9.47
N ALA A 366 -5.63 0.36 -9.27
CA ALA A 366 -5.87 -0.77 -8.37
C ALA A 366 -6.22 -2.03 -9.21
N PRO A 367 -5.35 -3.05 -9.24
CA PRO A 367 -4.04 -3.10 -8.58
C PRO A 367 -2.95 -2.33 -9.33
N SER A 368 -1.89 -1.99 -8.59
CA SER A 368 -0.73 -1.34 -9.18
C SER A 368 0.00 -2.27 -10.16
N MET A 369 0.10 -1.88 -11.41
CA MET A 369 0.92 -2.59 -12.41
C MET A 369 2.41 -2.30 -12.15
N ARG A 370 3.25 -3.34 -12.16
CA ARG A 370 4.69 -3.26 -11.93
C ARG A 370 5.45 -3.91 -13.09
N ALA A 371 6.48 -3.25 -13.59
CA ALA A 371 7.51 -3.85 -14.42
C ALA A 371 8.84 -3.75 -13.67
N VAL A 372 9.47 -4.89 -13.42
CA VAL A 372 10.73 -4.99 -12.69
C VAL A 372 11.79 -5.53 -13.62
N PHE A 373 12.84 -4.75 -13.81
CA PHE A 373 13.99 -5.10 -14.62
C PHE A 373 15.15 -5.48 -13.71
N SER A 374 15.81 -6.59 -13.97
CA SER A 374 16.97 -7.02 -13.23
C SER A 374 18.03 -7.62 -14.13
N GLY A 375 19.30 -7.47 -13.75
CA GLY A 375 20.42 -7.93 -14.54
C GLY A 375 21.75 -7.40 -14.02
N VAL A 376 22.71 -7.25 -14.93
CA VAL A 376 24.01 -6.64 -14.68
C VAL A 376 24.11 -5.38 -15.54
N ASN A 377 24.51 -4.27 -14.95
CA ASN A 377 24.72 -3.02 -15.69
C ASN A 377 26.11 -3.00 -16.37
N PRO A 378 26.38 -2.04 -17.29
CA PRO A 378 27.67 -1.97 -18.00
C PRO A 378 28.90 -1.82 -17.10
N MET A 379 28.73 -1.44 -15.84
CA MET A 379 29.82 -1.37 -14.85
C MET A 379 30.07 -2.70 -14.13
N GLY A 380 29.35 -3.76 -14.48
CA GLY A 380 29.45 -5.08 -13.85
C GLY A 380 28.66 -5.23 -12.56
N ASN A 381 27.86 -4.23 -12.16
CA ASN A 381 27.07 -4.28 -10.94
C ASN A 381 25.69 -4.90 -11.20
N ARG A 382 25.26 -5.78 -10.30
CA ARG A 382 23.86 -6.27 -10.30
C ARG A 382 22.92 -5.13 -9.94
N PHE A 383 21.75 -5.13 -10.59
CA PHE A 383 20.68 -4.20 -10.29
C PHE A 383 19.31 -4.89 -10.30
N THR A 384 18.39 -4.33 -9.55
CA THR A 384 16.94 -4.56 -9.66
C THR A 384 16.28 -3.20 -9.64
N GLN A 385 15.49 -2.89 -10.68
CA GLN A 385 14.86 -1.59 -10.83
C GLN A 385 13.38 -1.76 -11.20
N ILE A 386 12.53 -1.07 -10.45
CA ILE A 386 11.08 -1.10 -10.63
C ILE A 386 10.64 0.17 -11.35
N LEU A 387 9.88 0.02 -12.41
CA LEU A 387 9.13 1.13 -12.98
C LEU A 387 7.84 1.33 -12.19
N PHE A 388 7.77 2.40 -11.44
CA PHE A 388 6.55 2.86 -10.80
C PHE A 388 5.80 3.79 -11.74
N ALA A 389 4.69 3.29 -12.25
CA ALA A 389 3.74 4.04 -13.05
C ALA A 389 2.33 3.62 -12.62
N SER A 390 1.35 4.49 -12.78
CA SER A 390 0.02 4.28 -12.23
C SER A 390 -1.06 4.46 -13.28
N GLY A 391 -2.17 3.75 -13.10
CA GLY A 391 -3.41 3.97 -13.81
C GLY A 391 -4.16 5.22 -13.32
N GLY A 392 -5.36 5.44 -13.83
CA GLY A 392 -6.24 6.51 -13.40
C GLY A 392 -7.02 6.14 -12.14
N MET A 393 -7.25 7.10 -11.27
CA MET A 393 -8.14 6.97 -10.10
C MET A 393 -9.59 7.07 -10.53
N GLY A 394 -10.49 6.38 -9.85
CA GLY A 394 -11.94 6.51 -10.07
C GLY A 394 -12.44 7.94 -9.84
N ALA A 395 -13.48 8.35 -10.57
CA ALA A 395 -14.15 9.63 -10.36
C ALA A 395 -14.98 9.65 -9.07
N CYS A 396 -15.26 10.85 -8.55
CA CYS A 396 -16.11 11.04 -7.40
C CYS A 396 -17.25 12.05 -7.71
N PRO A 397 -18.26 12.21 -6.83
CA PRO A 397 -19.43 13.05 -7.10
C PRO A 397 -19.12 14.55 -7.24
N ALA A 398 -17.90 14.99 -6.91
CA ALA A 398 -17.51 16.40 -6.93
C ALA A 398 -16.50 16.76 -8.03
N LYS A 399 -15.75 15.77 -8.54
CA LYS A 399 -14.65 16.02 -9.49
C LYS A 399 -14.29 14.78 -10.30
N ASP A 400 -13.62 15.02 -11.43
CA ASP A 400 -13.02 13.98 -12.24
C ASP A 400 -11.95 13.20 -11.45
N GLY A 401 -11.74 11.94 -11.79
CA GLY A 401 -10.68 11.12 -11.23
C GLY A 401 -9.31 11.72 -11.53
N LEU A 402 -8.40 11.57 -10.59
CA LEU A 402 -7.02 12.01 -10.77
C LEU A 402 -6.30 11.09 -11.77
N ALA A 403 -5.59 11.71 -12.72
CA ALA A 403 -4.78 10.95 -13.67
C ALA A 403 -3.53 10.38 -13.00
N THR A 404 -3.10 9.20 -13.43
CA THR A 404 -1.83 8.57 -13.01
C THR A 404 -1.57 8.57 -11.51
N THR A 405 -2.59 8.28 -10.71
CA THR A 405 -2.52 8.37 -9.25
C THR A 405 -2.42 6.99 -8.62
N ALA A 406 -1.44 6.78 -7.76
CA ALA A 406 -1.21 5.52 -7.06
C ALA A 406 -2.21 5.32 -5.92
N PHE A 407 -3.43 4.92 -6.24
CA PHE A 407 -4.46 4.51 -5.28
C PHE A 407 -4.68 3.00 -5.38
N PRO A 408 -4.80 2.25 -4.26
CA PRO A 408 -4.78 2.71 -2.87
C PRO A 408 -3.39 2.73 -2.21
N THR A 409 -2.29 2.54 -2.96
CA THR A 409 -0.95 2.33 -2.38
C THR A 409 -0.27 3.58 -1.85
N ASN A 410 -0.52 4.73 -2.43
CA ASN A 410 0.20 5.98 -2.16
C ASN A 410 1.72 5.94 -2.49
N ALA A 411 2.19 4.95 -3.28
CA ALA A 411 3.59 4.85 -3.68
C ALA A 411 3.99 5.95 -4.67
N GLY A 412 5.17 6.52 -4.52
CA GLY A 412 5.72 7.51 -5.44
C GLY A 412 6.04 6.92 -6.83
N ALA A 413 6.01 7.77 -7.86
CA ALA A 413 6.30 7.33 -9.24
C ALA A 413 7.80 7.14 -9.51
N GLY A 414 8.67 7.74 -8.71
CA GLY A 414 10.11 7.83 -8.96
C GLY A 414 10.44 8.71 -10.18
N SER A 415 11.67 9.21 -10.27
CA SER A 415 12.11 9.95 -11.46
C SER A 415 12.61 9.01 -12.54
N ILE A 416 12.41 9.39 -13.81
CA ILE A 416 12.93 8.65 -14.97
C ILE A 416 14.46 8.65 -14.94
N GLU A 417 15.06 9.78 -14.57
CA GLU A 417 16.52 9.94 -14.49
C GLU A 417 17.14 8.99 -13.46
N ALA A 418 16.53 8.84 -12.29
CA ALA A 418 16.97 7.87 -11.29
C ALA A 418 16.83 6.43 -11.81
N PHE A 419 15.73 6.12 -12.51
CA PHE A 419 15.49 4.82 -13.11
C PHE A 419 16.57 4.49 -14.18
N GLU A 420 16.86 5.40 -15.08
CA GLU A 420 17.84 5.23 -16.16
C GLU A 420 19.30 5.24 -15.66
N SER A 421 19.59 5.91 -14.53
CA SER A 421 20.94 5.97 -13.97
C SER A 421 21.42 4.64 -13.36
N VAL A 422 20.49 3.80 -12.93
CA VAL A 422 20.78 2.51 -12.27
C VAL A 422 20.78 1.36 -13.28
N ALA A 423 19.83 1.37 -14.21
CA ALA A 423 19.57 0.29 -15.15
C ALA A 423 19.91 0.71 -16.60
N PRO A 424 20.42 -0.20 -17.46
CA PRO A 424 20.68 0.10 -18.86
C PRO A 424 19.37 0.11 -19.69
N LEU A 425 18.51 1.08 -19.38
CA LEU A 425 17.18 1.26 -19.95
C LEU A 425 17.01 2.71 -20.39
N ILE A 426 16.16 2.95 -21.40
CA ILE A 426 15.74 4.29 -21.81
C ILE A 426 14.23 4.33 -21.84
N VAL A 427 13.64 5.34 -21.21
CA VAL A 427 12.20 5.63 -21.25
C VAL A 427 11.91 6.65 -22.34
N TRP A 428 11.46 6.18 -23.49
CA TRP A 428 11.15 7.02 -24.65
C TRP A 428 9.83 7.78 -24.51
N LYS A 429 8.89 7.18 -23.78
CA LYS A 429 7.54 7.73 -23.62
C LYS A 429 7.05 7.49 -22.20
N LYS A 430 6.48 8.53 -21.59
CA LYS A 430 5.67 8.46 -20.36
C LYS A 430 4.64 9.58 -20.43
N GLU A 431 3.46 9.30 -20.96
CA GLU A 431 2.43 10.28 -21.29
C GLU A 431 1.06 9.83 -20.78
N LEU A 432 0.13 10.79 -20.62
CA LEU A 432 -1.27 10.48 -20.35
C LEU A 432 -1.90 9.76 -21.54
N ARG A 433 -2.67 8.71 -21.25
CA ARG A 433 -3.39 7.95 -22.25
C ARG A 433 -4.73 8.60 -22.55
N VAL A 434 -4.90 9.10 -23.79
CA VAL A 434 -6.18 9.65 -24.27
C VAL A 434 -7.27 8.60 -24.23
N ASP A 435 -8.52 8.98 -23.94
CA ASP A 435 -9.71 8.11 -23.90
C ASP A 435 -9.65 6.97 -22.87
N SER A 436 -8.75 7.05 -21.91
CA SER A 436 -8.60 5.96 -20.94
C SER A 436 -9.53 6.08 -19.73
N GLY A 437 -9.90 7.28 -19.32
CA GLY A 437 -10.84 7.48 -18.20
C GLY A 437 -12.27 7.13 -18.61
N GLY A 438 -12.96 6.33 -17.80
CA GLY A 438 -14.37 5.98 -18.00
C GLY A 438 -15.26 7.22 -18.07
N ALA A 439 -16.15 7.28 -19.06
CA ALA A 439 -17.07 8.40 -19.22
C ALA A 439 -18.11 8.44 -18.08
N GLY A 440 -18.48 9.64 -17.65
CA GLY A 440 -19.46 9.88 -16.58
C GLY A 440 -19.80 11.36 -16.48
N ALA A 441 -20.73 11.73 -15.64
CA ALA A 441 -20.93 13.12 -15.23
C ALA A 441 -19.60 13.70 -14.71
N PHE A 442 -18.85 12.86 -14.02
CA PHE A 442 -17.42 13.07 -13.72
C PHE A 442 -16.62 11.94 -14.36
N ARG A 443 -15.63 12.31 -15.19
CA ARG A 443 -14.78 11.37 -15.94
C ARG A 443 -13.77 10.69 -14.99
N GLY A 444 -13.56 9.37 -15.17
CA GLY A 444 -12.46 8.66 -14.53
C GLY A 444 -11.09 9.26 -14.86
N GLY A 445 -10.14 9.10 -13.97
CA GLY A 445 -8.75 9.51 -14.15
C GLY A 445 -8.11 8.82 -15.35
N LEU A 446 -7.22 9.53 -16.04
CA LEU A 446 -6.49 8.94 -17.16
C LEU A 446 -5.38 8.00 -16.66
N GLY A 447 -5.21 6.87 -17.31
CA GLY A 447 -4.00 6.07 -17.24
C GLY A 447 -2.85 6.72 -17.99
N GLN A 448 -1.75 6.00 -18.16
CA GLN A 448 -0.59 6.47 -18.93
C GLN A 448 -0.09 5.41 -19.91
N GLU A 449 0.75 5.84 -20.82
CA GLU A 449 1.51 5.00 -21.72
C GLU A 449 2.99 5.18 -21.43
N CYS A 450 3.73 4.06 -21.34
CA CYS A 450 5.17 4.06 -21.19
C CYS A 450 5.81 3.21 -22.29
N GLU A 451 6.90 3.69 -22.88
CA GLU A 451 7.73 2.93 -23.81
C GLU A 451 9.17 2.89 -23.30
N ILE A 452 9.69 1.68 -23.10
CA ILE A 452 10.99 1.43 -22.48
C ILE A 452 11.83 0.57 -23.43
N GLU A 453 13.06 0.99 -23.72
CA GLU A 453 14.02 0.26 -24.52
C GLU A 453 15.16 -0.30 -23.65
N VAL A 454 15.54 -1.55 -23.89
CA VAL A 454 16.71 -2.19 -23.27
C VAL A 454 17.99 -1.77 -24.01
N ARG A 455 18.93 -1.16 -23.27
CA ARG A 455 20.24 -0.72 -23.74
C ARG A 455 21.39 -1.57 -23.19
N SER A 456 21.07 -2.71 -22.60
CA SER A 456 22.07 -3.69 -22.17
C SER A 456 22.71 -4.38 -23.39
N GLU A 457 23.93 -4.87 -23.24
CA GLU A 457 24.56 -5.81 -24.20
C GLU A 457 24.09 -7.24 -23.96
N ASP A 458 23.68 -7.56 -22.73
CA ASP A 458 23.17 -8.86 -22.32
C ASP A 458 21.65 -8.83 -22.15
N GLU A 459 21.03 -10.00 -22.16
CA GLU A 459 19.62 -10.16 -21.81
C GLU A 459 19.36 -9.74 -20.36
N LEU A 460 18.26 -9.02 -20.13
CA LEU A 460 17.75 -8.70 -18.81
C LEU A 460 16.59 -9.61 -18.45
N GLN A 461 16.31 -9.74 -17.16
CA GLN A 461 15.08 -10.33 -16.68
C GLN A 461 14.01 -9.24 -16.52
N LEU A 462 12.85 -9.48 -17.08
CA LEU A 462 11.65 -8.68 -16.90
C LEU A 462 10.64 -9.48 -16.07
N SER A 463 10.24 -8.95 -14.92
CA SER A 463 9.12 -9.47 -14.14
C SER A 463 7.94 -8.54 -14.29
N LEU A 464 6.80 -9.08 -14.63
CA LEU A 464 5.55 -8.32 -14.79
C LEU A 464 4.56 -8.73 -13.71
N LEU A 465 3.92 -7.72 -13.11
CA LEU A 465 2.79 -7.86 -12.22
C LEU A 465 1.71 -6.91 -12.72
N SER A 466 0.79 -7.42 -13.53
CA SER A 466 -0.24 -6.62 -14.22
C SER A 466 -1.61 -7.26 -14.07
N ASP A 467 -2.63 -6.41 -14.09
CA ASP A 467 -4.05 -6.78 -14.05
C ASP A 467 -4.86 -5.76 -14.85
N ARG A 468 -6.19 -5.83 -14.83
CA ARG A 468 -7.11 -4.89 -15.50
C ARG A 468 -7.12 -4.97 -17.02
N TRP A 469 -6.76 -6.06 -17.61
CA TRP A 469 -6.81 -6.21 -19.07
C TRP A 469 -8.06 -6.94 -19.56
N ARG A 470 -8.65 -7.85 -18.78
CA ARG A 470 -9.96 -8.45 -19.02
C ARG A 470 -11.06 -7.76 -18.21
N HIS A 471 -10.75 -7.39 -16.97
CA HIS A 471 -11.65 -6.78 -16.01
C HIS A 471 -11.25 -5.33 -15.72
N PRO A 472 -11.71 -4.36 -16.54
CA PRO A 472 -11.38 -2.95 -16.36
C PRO A 472 -11.99 -2.38 -15.08
N ALA A 473 -11.49 -1.23 -14.62
CA ALA A 473 -12.03 -0.51 -13.48
C ALA A 473 -13.47 -0.05 -13.74
N LEU A 474 -14.39 -0.41 -12.86
CA LEU A 474 -15.83 -0.19 -13.04
C LEU A 474 -16.24 1.25 -12.74
N GLY A 475 -17.17 1.78 -13.54
CA GLY A 475 -17.88 3.00 -13.21
C GLY A 475 -19.02 2.75 -12.22
N VAL A 476 -19.55 3.82 -11.64
CA VAL A 476 -20.70 3.77 -10.71
C VAL A 476 -21.81 4.73 -11.11
N LEU A 477 -23.03 4.43 -10.70
CA LEU A 477 -24.22 5.27 -10.91
C LEU A 477 -24.46 5.66 -12.39
N GLY A 478 -24.20 4.75 -13.31
CA GLY A 478 -24.33 4.99 -14.75
C GLY A 478 -23.05 5.43 -15.44
N GLY A 479 -21.96 5.66 -14.70
CA GLY A 479 -20.64 5.88 -15.26
C GLY A 479 -20.11 4.65 -15.98
N LEU A 480 -19.32 4.86 -17.03
CA LEU A 480 -18.73 3.79 -17.83
C LEU A 480 -17.40 3.31 -17.21
N PRO A 481 -16.99 2.06 -17.49
CA PRO A 481 -15.69 1.57 -17.06
C PRO A 481 -14.53 2.34 -17.72
N GLY A 482 -13.37 2.35 -17.05
CA GLY A 482 -12.12 2.84 -17.64
C GLY A 482 -11.61 1.91 -18.74
N ALA A 483 -10.69 2.40 -19.58
CA ALA A 483 -10.03 1.56 -20.58
C ALA A 483 -9.10 0.54 -19.91
N PRO A 484 -9.03 -0.72 -20.40
CA PRO A 484 -8.19 -1.77 -19.83
C PRO A 484 -6.69 -1.51 -20.00
N SER A 485 -5.85 -2.17 -19.21
CA SER A 485 -4.40 -2.17 -19.37
C SER A 485 -3.94 -3.04 -20.56
N GLN A 486 -2.73 -2.81 -21.07
CA GLN A 486 -2.11 -3.65 -22.09
C GLN A 486 -0.58 -3.62 -21.96
N ILE A 487 0.07 -4.72 -22.30
CA ILE A 487 1.54 -4.80 -22.37
C ILE A 487 1.91 -5.56 -23.65
N ARG A 488 2.88 -5.04 -24.41
CA ARG A 488 3.41 -5.71 -25.60
C ARG A 488 4.83 -5.25 -25.91
N PHE A 489 5.57 -6.08 -26.60
CA PHE A 489 6.82 -5.66 -27.23
C PHE A 489 6.55 -4.95 -28.56
N SER A 490 7.54 -4.22 -29.06
CA SER A 490 7.44 -3.50 -30.35
C SER A 490 7.25 -4.41 -31.58
N ASP A 491 7.64 -5.68 -31.49
CA ASP A 491 7.38 -6.70 -32.51
C ASP A 491 5.95 -7.29 -32.47
N GLY A 492 5.12 -6.82 -31.53
CA GLY A 492 3.75 -7.29 -31.32
C GLY A 492 3.62 -8.47 -30.37
N THR A 493 4.71 -9.06 -29.90
CA THR A 493 4.68 -10.15 -28.92
C THR A 493 4.13 -9.64 -27.59
N VAL A 494 3.23 -10.43 -26.99
CA VAL A 494 2.65 -10.14 -25.66
C VAL A 494 3.33 -11.02 -24.63
N PRO A 495 4.07 -10.45 -23.65
CA PRO A 495 4.68 -11.22 -22.59
C PRO A 495 3.62 -11.73 -21.60
N HIS A 496 3.95 -12.78 -20.85
CA HIS A 496 3.09 -13.22 -19.76
C HIS A 496 2.97 -12.12 -18.69
N GLN A 497 1.73 -11.78 -18.30
CA GLN A 497 1.41 -10.55 -17.56
C GLN A 497 1.77 -10.63 -16.06
N LYS A 498 2.03 -11.82 -15.52
CA LYS A 498 2.22 -12.06 -14.09
C LYS A 498 3.41 -12.97 -13.78
N SER A 499 4.34 -13.12 -14.73
CA SER A 499 5.52 -13.95 -14.54
C SER A 499 6.80 -13.27 -15.02
N ARG A 500 7.88 -14.01 -14.97
CA ARG A 500 9.21 -13.55 -15.42
C ARG A 500 9.46 -14.00 -16.84
N THR A 501 10.11 -13.13 -17.61
CA THR A 501 10.57 -13.42 -18.97
C THR A 501 11.92 -12.77 -19.22
N SER A 502 12.72 -13.34 -20.12
CA SER A 502 13.92 -12.66 -20.62
C SER A 502 13.53 -11.57 -21.63
N ILE A 503 14.26 -10.46 -21.61
CA ILE A 503 14.12 -9.37 -22.56
C ILE A 503 15.46 -9.09 -23.22
N SER A 504 15.48 -9.18 -24.53
CA SER A 504 16.71 -9.08 -25.32
C SER A 504 17.20 -7.64 -25.48
N PRO A 505 18.50 -7.43 -25.73
CA PRO A 505 19.06 -6.13 -26.10
C PRO A 505 18.30 -5.47 -27.25
N GLY A 506 18.03 -4.17 -27.14
CA GLY A 506 17.30 -3.37 -28.12
C GLY A 506 15.79 -3.60 -28.16
N ALA A 507 15.26 -4.55 -27.39
CA ALA A 507 13.80 -4.75 -27.30
C ALA A 507 13.13 -3.53 -26.67
N ARG A 508 11.93 -3.18 -27.18
CA ARG A 508 11.10 -2.12 -26.62
C ARG A 508 9.83 -2.71 -26.05
N LEU A 509 9.54 -2.35 -24.79
CA LEU A 509 8.34 -2.71 -24.08
C LEU A 509 7.38 -1.52 -24.09
N HIS A 510 6.17 -1.72 -24.60
CA HIS A 510 5.09 -0.74 -24.53
C HIS A 510 4.09 -1.18 -23.48
N MET A 511 3.91 -0.35 -22.44
CA MET A 511 3.01 -0.57 -21.31
C MET A 511 1.92 0.49 -21.34
N VAL A 512 0.67 0.04 -21.29
CA VAL A 512 -0.52 0.88 -21.32
C VAL A 512 -1.31 0.63 -20.04
N TYR A 513 -1.43 1.66 -19.22
CA TYR A 513 -2.06 1.58 -17.89
C TYR A 513 -3.56 1.86 -18.00
N ALA A 514 -4.34 1.17 -17.17
CA ALA A 514 -5.79 1.29 -17.16
C ALA A 514 -6.25 2.68 -16.68
N GLY A 515 -7.38 3.15 -17.21
CA GLY A 515 -8.08 4.32 -16.71
C GLY A 515 -8.99 3.99 -15.53
N GLY A 516 -9.36 4.99 -14.72
CA GLY A 516 -10.34 4.87 -13.66
C GLY A 516 -11.77 4.87 -14.19
N GLY A 517 -12.71 4.31 -13.42
CA GLY A 517 -14.15 4.31 -13.72
C GLY A 517 -14.76 5.71 -13.64
N GLY A 518 -15.79 5.96 -14.46
CA GLY A 518 -16.61 7.18 -14.45
C GLY A 518 -17.62 7.18 -13.31
N TYR A 519 -18.11 8.35 -12.95
CA TYR A 519 -19.14 8.55 -11.92
C TYR A 519 -20.36 9.27 -12.50
N GLY A 520 -21.55 8.70 -12.36
CA GLY A 520 -22.80 9.27 -12.89
C GLY A 520 -22.96 9.14 -14.41
N ASP A 521 -24.15 9.39 -14.94
CA ASP A 521 -24.42 9.26 -16.38
C ASP A 521 -23.55 10.25 -17.19
N PRO A 522 -22.85 9.80 -18.23
CA PRO A 522 -22.07 10.69 -19.12
C PRO A 522 -22.88 11.83 -19.74
N LYS A 523 -24.19 11.64 -19.92
CA LYS A 523 -25.10 12.67 -20.47
C LYS A 523 -25.28 13.86 -19.54
N ASP A 524 -25.05 13.66 -18.24
CA ASP A 524 -25.14 14.73 -17.24
C ASP A 524 -23.86 15.56 -17.14
N ARG A 525 -22.79 15.21 -17.90
CA ARG A 525 -21.56 15.99 -17.94
C ARG A 525 -21.78 17.31 -18.67
N ASP A 526 -21.35 18.42 -18.05
CA ASP A 526 -21.35 19.72 -18.69
C ASP A 526 -20.61 19.67 -20.05
N PRO A 527 -21.31 20.00 -21.16
CA PRO A 527 -20.69 20.03 -22.49
C PRO A 527 -19.46 20.94 -22.61
N ALA A 528 -19.34 21.99 -21.76
CA ALA A 528 -18.16 22.83 -21.72
C ALA A 528 -16.94 22.05 -21.21
N ARG A 529 -17.10 21.26 -20.16
CA ARG A 529 -16.04 20.37 -19.65
C ARG A 529 -15.62 19.31 -20.66
N VAL A 530 -16.57 18.76 -21.43
CA VAL A 530 -16.23 17.80 -22.52
C VAL A 530 -15.37 18.48 -23.59
N ARG A 531 -15.73 19.71 -24.00
CA ARG A 531 -14.92 20.48 -24.97
C ARG A 531 -13.54 20.82 -24.44
N ASP A 532 -13.43 21.14 -23.15
CA ASP A 532 -12.12 21.37 -22.52
C ASP A 532 -11.29 20.09 -22.45
N ASP A 533 -11.89 18.94 -22.17
CA ASP A 533 -11.20 17.63 -22.22
C ASP A 533 -10.67 17.34 -23.63
N VAL A 534 -11.46 17.63 -24.67
CA VAL A 534 -11.02 17.48 -26.07
C VAL A 534 -9.87 18.44 -26.41
N LYS A 535 -9.97 19.69 -26.02
CA LYS A 535 -8.93 20.70 -26.23
C LYS A 535 -7.62 20.33 -25.56
N ASN A 536 -7.68 19.74 -24.36
CA ASN A 536 -6.53 19.32 -23.57
C ASN A 536 -6.00 17.94 -23.98
N GLY A 537 -6.64 17.25 -24.92
CA GLY A 537 -6.22 15.91 -25.37
C GLY A 537 -6.50 14.79 -24.37
N TYR A 538 -7.43 14.98 -23.46
CA TYR A 538 -7.85 13.96 -22.49
C TYR A 538 -8.91 13.01 -23.09
N VAL A 539 -9.78 13.56 -23.95
CA VAL A 539 -10.83 12.86 -24.67
C VAL A 539 -10.70 13.20 -26.16
N SER A 540 -10.77 12.20 -27.03
CA SER A 540 -10.80 12.46 -28.49
C SER A 540 -12.16 13.01 -28.92
N ALA A 541 -12.21 13.74 -30.03
CA ALA A 541 -13.48 14.21 -30.62
C ALA A 541 -14.44 13.04 -30.92
N ALA A 542 -13.91 11.87 -31.29
CA ALA A 542 -14.71 10.68 -31.54
C ALA A 542 -15.36 10.14 -30.24
N ALA A 543 -14.60 10.06 -29.16
CA ALA A 543 -15.12 9.65 -27.85
C ALA A 543 -16.09 10.68 -27.26
N ALA A 544 -15.82 11.99 -27.42
CA ALA A 544 -16.73 13.07 -27.01
C ALA A 544 -18.12 12.91 -27.66
N LYS A 545 -18.15 12.59 -28.94
CA LYS A 545 -19.42 12.34 -29.67
C LYS A 545 -20.08 11.03 -29.23
N ARG A 546 -19.30 9.95 -29.11
CA ARG A 546 -19.81 8.60 -28.79
C ARG A 546 -20.39 8.52 -27.39
N ASP A 547 -19.65 9.00 -26.39
CA ASP A 547 -19.91 8.75 -24.99
C ASP A 547 -20.72 9.90 -24.34
N TYR A 548 -20.52 11.14 -24.78
CA TYR A 548 -21.15 12.34 -24.21
C TYR A 548 -22.16 13.01 -25.15
N GLY A 549 -22.22 12.61 -26.42
CA GLY A 549 -23.08 13.25 -27.42
C GLY A 549 -22.67 14.68 -27.79
N VAL A 550 -21.43 15.10 -27.48
CA VAL A 550 -20.88 16.43 -27.74
C VAL A 550 -20.02 16.40 -29.01
N SER A 551 -20.29 17.34 -29.93
CA SER A 551 -19.56 17.53 -31.18
C SER A 551 -18.67 18.75 -31.15
#